data_f148d06d578d1e30bb48422146fc5da9
#
_entry.id   f148d06d578d1e30bb48422146fc5da9
#
_cell.length_a   1.000
_cell.length_b   1.000
_cell.length_c   1.000
_cell.angle_alpha   90.00
_cell.angle_beta   90.00
_cell.angle_gamma   90.00
#
_symmetry.space_group_name_H-M   'P 1'
#
loop_
_entity.id
_entity.type
_entity.pdbx_description
1 polymer ?
#
loop_
_entity_poly.entity_id
_entity_poly.type
_entity_poly.pdbx_seq_one_letter_code
_entity_poly.pdbx_strand_id
1 'polypeptide(L)'
;MNPSEAADAIRSWLDGERLESREVKDPQAIIHLHVRYPPTKQGHLFNIVIPKKRNLVLVYSITRVDGGQQESMRDMAKADSEDWEEWLHETRIRMTSSDLDWVLHVGRSKDGVAGPLQAFNLSRPVWLDGLTQNEFMQSMRKVWLTKLSLIHQIKYGFGNGKGKPGPVDDWEGKKPRRTTSQSQTRQSEIDTDETGGFGKDFDPLEWA
;
A
#
# COMPACT_ATOMS: atom_id res chain seq x y z
N MET A 1 7.37 -5.75 25.60
CA MET A 1 6.83 -4.38 25.45
C MET A 1 5.31 -4.47 25.43
N ASN A 2 4.60 -3.66 26.22
CA ASN A 2 3.13 -3.61 26.13
C ASN A 2 2.68 -2.68 24.99
N PRO A 3 1.42 -2.73 24.56
CA PRO A 3 0.97 -1.94 23.40
C PRO A 3 1.06 -0.42 23.55
N SER A 4 0.94 0.11 24.77
CA SER A 4 1.09 1.56 25.03
C SER A 4 2.55 1.99 24.95
N GLU A 5 3.45 1.23 25.57
CA GLU A 5 4.90 1.44 25.46
C GLU A 5 5.36 1.37 24.00
N ALA A 6 4.79 0.43 23.21
CA ALA A 6 5.09 0.31 21.79
C ALA A 6 4.63 1.54 21.01
N ALA A 7 3.45 2.09 21.32
CA ALA A 7 2.95 3.30 20.67
C ALA A 7 3.87 4.51 20.94
N ASP A 8 4.34 4.68 22.16
CA ASP A 8 5.24 5.78 22.53
C ASP A 8 6.62 5.60 21.91
N ALA A 9 7.14 4.36 21.90
CA ALA A 9 8.40 4.04 21.23
C ALA A 9 8.35 4.34 19.72
N ILE A 10 7.29 3.93 19.04
CA ILE A 10 7.10 4.19 17.60
C ILE A 10 7.07 5.69 17.30
N ARG A 11 6.34 6.50 18.09
CA ARG A 11 6.34 7.96 17.92
C ARG A 11 7.76 8.53 18.06
N SER A 12 8.49 8.11 19.09
CA SER A 12 9.88 8.54 19.34
C SER A 12 10.81 8.16 18.18
N TRP A 13 10.67 6.94 17.63
CA TRP A 13 11.50 6.50 16.50
C TRP A 13 11.19 7.29 15.22
N LEU A 14 9.92 7.54 14.94
CA LEU A 14 9.51 8.35 13.78
C LEU A 14 10.04 9.78 13.88
N ASP A 15 9.96 10.38 15.06
CA ASP A 15 10.52 11.73 15.33
C ASP A 15 12.04 11.75 15.17
N GLY A 16 12.74 10.73 15.69
CA GLY A 16 14.18 10.57 15.53
C GLY A 16 14.63 10.46 14.07
N GLU A 17 13.85 9.78 13.25
CA GLU A 17 14.08 9.64 11.81
C GLU A 17 13.51 10.81 10.98
N ARG A 18 12.97 11.84 11.63
CA ARG A 18 12.34 13.03 11.01
C ARG A 18 11.23 12.68 10.02
N LEU A 19 10.47 11.62 10.31
CA LEU A 19 9.33 11.18 9.50
C LEU A 19 8.08 11.92 9.94
N GLU A 20 7.43 12.60 8.98
CA GLU A 20 6.14 13.22 9.24
C GLU A 20 5.10 12.15 9.57
N SER A 21 4.48 12.26 10.73
CA SER A 21 3.40 11.39 11.16
C SER A 21 2.16 12.19 11.56
N ARG A 22 0.99 11.63 11.26
CA ARG A 22 -0.30 12.19 11.66
C ARG A 22 -1.17 11.11 12.28
N GLU A 23 -1.68 11.36 13.46
CA GLU A 23 -2.61 10.45 14.12
C GLU A 23 -4.00 10.48 13.48
N VAL A 24 -4.57 9.30 13.29
CA VAL A 24 -5.90 9.07 12.73
C VAL A 24 -6.79 8.47 13.81
N LYS A 25 -8.01 8.97 13.96
CA LYS A 25 -8.98 8.39 14.89
C LYS A 25 -9.46 7.03 14.37
N ASP A 26 -9.07 5.97 15.07
CA ASP A 26 -9.48 4.61 14.79
C ASP A 26 -9.94 3.92 16.09
N PRO A 27 -11.25 3.65 16.23
CA PRO A 27 -11.79 3.05 17.46
C PRO A 27 -11.31 1.61 17.69
N GLN A 28 -10.77 0.93 16.67
CA GLN A 28 -10.25 -0.43 16.75
C GLN A 28 -8.75 -0.50 17.04
N ALA A 29 -8.05 0.64 17.01
CA ALA A 29 -6.63 0.73 17.25
C ALA A 29 -6.31 1.41 18.59
N ILE A 30 -5.14 1.09 19.15
CA ILE A 30 -4.50 1.83 20.24
C ILE A 30 -3.83 3.06 19.67
N ILE A 31 -3.16 2.87 18.52
CA ILE A 31 -2.59 3.93 17.71
C ILE A 31 -2.82 3.60 16.23
N HIS A 32 -3.15 4.63 15.46
CA HIS A 32 -3.18 4.59 13.99
C HIS A 32 -2.49 5.87 13.48
N LEU A 33 -1.36 5.71 12.83
CA LEU A 33 -0.59 6.81 12.26
C LEU A 33 -0.55 6.70 10.74
N HIS A 34 -0.73 7.83 10.09
CA HIS A 34 -0.32 8.05 8.73
C HIS A 34 1.11 8.58 8.73
N VAL A 35 2.01 7.91 8.05
CA VAL A 35 3.43 8.25 8.00
C VAL A 35 3.86 8.37 6.54
N ARG A 36 4.57 9.44 6.20
CA ARG A 36 5.16 9.61 4.88
C ARG A 36 6.59 9.07 4.90
N TYR A 37 6.87 8.08 4.04
CA TYR A 37 8.17 7.43 3.93
C TYR A 37 8.56 7.20 2.47
N PRO A 38 9.81 7.43 2.06
CA PRO A 38 10.89 8.05 2.83
C PRO A 38 10.62 9.53 3.15
N PRO A 39 11.44 10.22 3.98
CA PRO A 39 11.24 11.61 4.37
C PRO A 39 11.57 12.61 3.24
N THR A 40 10.98 12.40 2.08
CA THR A 40 11.14 13.25 0.90
C THR A 40 9.79 13.79 0.45
N LYS A 41 9.78 14.81 -0.42
CA LYS A 41 8.55 15.34 -1.00
C LYS A 41 7.75 14.28 -1.77
N GLN A 42 8.44 13.25 -2.27
CA GLN A 42 7.87 12.12 -3.01
C GLN A 42 7.60 10.89 -2.13
N GLY A 43 7.70 11.03 -0.82
CA GLY A 43 7.45 9.94 0.12
C GLY A 43 6.04 9.39 0.00
N HIS A 44 5.92 8.09 0.11
CA HIS A 44 4.66 7.38 0.05
C HIS A 44 3.97 7.37 1.41
N LEU A 45 2.65 7.32 1.42
CA LEU A 45 1.88 7.21 2.66
C LEU A 45 1.84 5.76 3.14
N PHE A 46 2.10 5.59 4.42
CA PHE A 46 2.01 4.32 5.16
C PHE A 46 1.04 4.46 6.31
N ASN A 47 0.44 3.36 6.67
CA ASN A 47 -0.37 3.23 7.87
C ASN A 47 0.40 2.38 8.88
N ILE A 48 0.55 2.90 10.09
CA ILE A 48 1.13 2.20 11.22
C ILE A 48 0.03 2.02 12.26
N VAL A 49 -0.32 0.77 12.55
CA VAL A 49 -1.47 0.46 13.41
C VAL A 49 -1.08 -0.54 14.49
N ILE A 50 -1.44 -0.25 15.73
CA ILE A 50 -1.48 -1.23 16.82
C ILE A 50 -2.96 -1.53 17.11
N PRO A 51 -3.50 -2.69 16.66
CA PRO A 51 -4.88 -3.06 16.92
C PRO A 51 -5.11 -3.37 18.41
N LYS A 52 -6.26 -2.96 18.97
CA LYS A 52 -6.58 -3.17 20.40
C LYS A 52 -6.56 -4.63 20.87
N LYS A 53 -6.80 -5.57 19.95
CA LYS A 53 -6.96 -6.99 20.25
C LYS A 53 -5.76 -7.86 19.85
N ARG A 54 -4.65 -7.27 19.43
CA ARG A 54 -3.49 -8.00 18.94
C ARG A 54 -2.18 -7.36 19.46
N ASN A 55 -1.24 -8.21 19.85
CA ASN A 55 0.06 -7.78 20.34
C ASN A 55 1.06 -7.64 19.16
N LEU A 56 0.75 -6.77 18.22
CA LEU A 56 1.61 -6.50 17.07
C LEU A 56 1.41 -5.06 16.57
N VAL A 57 2.39 -4.58 15.84
CA VAL A 57 2.32 -3.40 14.98
C VAL A 57 2.12 -3.88 13.55
N LEU A 58 1.16 -3.31 12.84
CA LEU A 58 0.97 -3.52 11.41
C LEU A 58 1.49 -2.31 10.65
N VAL A 59 2.48 -2.53 9.80
CA VAL A 59 2.98 -1.56 8.83
C VAL A 59 2.36 -1.92 7.48
N TYR A 60 1.54 -1.04 6.90
CA TYR A 60 0.92 -1.35 5.61
C TYR A 60 0.75 -0.12 4.72
N SER A 61 0.61 -0.39 3.42
CA SER A 61 0.30 0.61 2.40
C SER A 61 -0.67 0.05 1.38
N ILE A 62 -1.69 0.84 1.06
CA ILE A 62 -2.66 0.53 0.01
C ILE A 62 -2.35 1.44 -1.19
N THR A 63 -2.38 0.89 -2.39
CA THR A 63 -2.13 1.63 -3.63
C THR A 63 -3.25 1.30 -4.63
N ARG A 64 -3.90 2.32 -5.15
CA ARG A 64 -4.83 2.18 -6.28
C ARG A 64 -4.05 2.29 -7.59
N VAL A 65 -4.42 1.47 -8.55
CA VAL A 65 -3.84 1.53 -9.90
C VAL A 65 -4.56 2.61 -10.70
N ASP A 66 -3.81 3.38 -11.47
CA ASP A 66 -4.35 4.43 -12.32
C ASP A 66 -5.38 3.90 -13.33
N GLY A 67 -6.41 4.71 -13.63
CA GLY A 67 -7.50 4.31 -14.53
C GLY A 67 -7.05 4.00 -15.95
N GLY A 68 -6.06 4.75 -16.46
CA GLY A 68 -5.47 4.48 -17.76
C GLY A 68 -4.67 3.18 -17.80
N GLN A 69 -3.95 2.87 -16.73
CA GLN A 69 -3.24 1.59 -16.60
C GLN A 69 -4.23 0.41 -16.53
N GLN A 70 -5.34 0.58 -15.78
CA GLN A 70 -6.40 -0.42 -15.76
C GLN A 70 -7.05 -0.64 -17.13
N GLU A 71 -7.20 0.42 -17.95
CA GLU A 71 -7.67 0.29 -19.35
C GLU A 71 -6.68 -0.53 -20.18
N SER A 72 -5.38 -0.20 -20.12
CA SER A 72 -4.33 -0.95 -20.84
C SER A 72 -4.28 -2.43 -20.43
N MET A 73 -4.47 -2.72 -19.13
CA MET A 73 -4.57 -4.11 -18.64
C MET A 73 -5.80 -4.84 -19.20
N ARG A 74 -6.96 -4.14 -19.32
CA ARG A 74 -8.16 -4.73 -19.93
C ARG A 74 -7.96 -4.99 -21.42
N ASP A 75 -7.26 -4.11 -22.11
CA ASP A 75 -6.99 -4.27 -23.55
C ASP A 75 -6.02 -5.44 -23.79
N MET A 76 -5.00 -5.60 -22.95
CA MET A 76 -4.12 -6.79 -22.95
C MET A 76 -4.94 -8.07 -22.73
N ALA A 77 -5.77 -8.12 -21.68
CA ALA A 77 -6.60 -9.28 -21.36
C ALA A 77 -7.60 -9.65 -22.48
N LYS A 78 -8.04 -8.67 -23.28
CA LYS A 78 -8.90 -8.92 -24.46
C LYS A 78 -8.13 -9.39 -25.68
N ALA A 79 -6.94 -8.85 -25.89
CA ALA A 79 -6.08 -9.20 -27.00
C ALA A 79 -5.45 -10.58 -26.83
N ASP A 80 -4.95 -10.84 -25.64
CA ASP A 80 -4.35 -12.12 -25.23
C ASP A 80 -4.60 -12.34 -23.72
N SER A 81 -5.54 -13.23 -23.43
CA SER A 81 -5.86 -13.56 -22.02
C SER A 81 -4.79 -14.40 -21.35
N GLU A 82 -3.97 -15.14 -22.09
CA GLU A 82 -2.89 -15.99 -21.59
C GLU A 82 -1.74 -15.11 -21.10
N ASP A 83 -1.31 -14.14 -21.89
CA ASP A 83 -0.30 -13.15 -21.49
C ASP A 83 -0.71 -12.37 -20.22
N TRP A 84 -2.01 -12.02 -20.11
CA TRP A 84 -2.53 -11.33 -18.94
C TRP A 84 -2.51 -12.21 -17.68
N GLU A 85 -2.94 -13.45 -17.78
CA GLU A 85 -2.92 -14.41 -16.67
C GLU A 85 -1.47 -14.75 -16.26
N GLU A 86 -0.54 -14.86 -17.21
CA GLU A 86 0.89 -15.05 -16.95
C GLU A 86 1.46 -13.86 -16.16
N TRP A 87 1.17 -12.62 -16.58
CA TRP A 87 1.59 -11.41 -15.88
C TRP A 87 1.07 -11.38 -14.43
N LEU A 88 -0.20 -11.73 -14.22
CA LEU A 88 -0.80 -11.83 -12.89
C LEU A 88 -0.15 -12.93 -12.05
N HIS A 89 0.13 -14.08 -12.67
CA HIS A 89 0.79 -15.20 -11.99
C HIS A 89 2.19 -14.81 -11.54
N GLU A 90 3.01 -14.26 -12.42
CA GLU A 90 4.36 -13.78 -12.09
C GLU A 90 4.33 -12.71 -10.99
N THR A 91 3.34 -11.79 -11.04
CA THR A 91 3.13 -10.78 -10.01
C THR A 91 2.85 -11.45 -8.66
N ARG A 92 1.99 -12.47 -8.59
CA ARG A 92 1.71 -13.22 -7.35
C ARG A 92 2.95 -13.94 -6.82
N ILE A 93 3.72 -14.59 -7.68
CA ILE A 93 4.98 -15.25 -7.29
C ILE A 93 5.96 -14.23 -6.69
N ARG A 94 6.12 -13.08 -7.34
CA ARG A 94 6.99 -12.01 -6.85
C ARG A 94 6.53 -11.47 -5.50
N MET A 95 5.22 -11.25 -5.32
CA MET A 95 4.68 -10.80 -4.05
C MET A 95 4.89 -11.85 -2.94
N THR A 96 4.66 -13.12 -3.24
CA THR A 96 4.90 -14.24 -2.29
C THR A 96 6.38 -14.32 -1.87
N SER A 97 7.30 -14.07 -2.80
CA SER A 97 8.74 -14.06 -2.53
C SER A 97 9.23 -12.82 -1.77
N SER A 98 8.38 -11.81 -1.59
CA SER A 98 8.75 -10.56 -0.93
C SER A 98 8.79 -10.63 0.60
N ASP A 99 8.32 -11.72 1.22
CA ASP A 99 8.19 -11.89 2.68
C ASP A 99 7.30 -10.77 3.30
N LEU A 100 6.21 -10.43 2.60
CA LEU A 100 5.17 -9.52 3.03
C LEU A 100 3.81 -10.19 2.88
N ASP A 101 2.87 -9.81 3.72
CA ASP A 101 1.45 -10.10 3.46
C ASP A 101 0.98 -9.16 2.34
N TRP A 102 0.22 -9.71 1.39
CA TRP A 102 -0.26 -8.94 0.27
C TRP A 102 -1.69 -9.30 -0.14
N VAL A 103 -2.37 -8.33 -0.72
CA VAL A 103 -3.67 -8.52 -1.39
C VAL A 103 -3.62 -7.80 -2.73
N LEU A 104 -3.96 -8.49 -3.81
CA LEU A 104 -4.20 -7.91 -5.12
C LEU A 104 -5.71 -7.83 -5.36
N HIS A 105 -6.23 -6.64 -5.55
CA HIS A 105 -7.62 -6.40 -5.93
C HIS A 105 -7.71 -6.47 -7.45
N VAL A 106 -8.07 -7.64 -7.96
CA VAL A 106 -8.24 -7.89 -9.39
C VAL A 106 -9.72 -7.75 -9.72
N GLY A 107 -10.02 -6.94 -10.70
CA GLY A 107 -11.39 -6.71 -11.17
C GLY A 107 -12.04 -7.99 -11.67
N ARG A 108 -13.36 -7.97 -11.79
CA ARG A 108 -14.14 -9.09 -12.30
C ARG A 108 -14.41 -8.87 -13.80
N SER A 109 -14.22 -9.93 -14.60
CA SER A 109 -14.71 -9.99 -15.96
C SER A 109 -16.01 -10.79 -16.05
N LYS A 110 -16.82 -10.48 -17.05
CA LYS A 110 -18.06 -11.23 -17.33
C LYS A 110 -17.79 -12.61 -17.96
N ASP A 111 -16.61 -12.77 -18.56
CA ASP A 111 -16.25 -13.92 -19.40
C ASP A 111 -15.35 -14.93 -18.67
N GLY A 112 -15.20 -14.82 -17.34
CA GLY A 112 -14.36 -15.71 -16.54
C GLY A 112 -12.87 -15.38 -16.56
N VAL A 113 -12.42 -14.48 -17.42
CA VAL A 113 -11.05 -13.96 -17.44
C VAL A 113 -10.86 -12.96 -16.30
N ALA A 114 -9.70 -12.94 -15.66
CA ALA A 114 -9.40 -11.96 -14.63
C ALA A 114 -9.45 -10.53 -15.20
N GLY A 115 -10.11 -9.63 -14.50
CA GLY A 115 -10.13 -8.20 -14.84
C GLY A 115 -8.78 -7.53 -14.55
N PRO A 116 -8.69 -6.19 -14.70
CA PRO A 116 -7.45 -5.47 -14.44
C PRO A 116 -7.08 -5.50 -12.96
N LEU A 117 -5.80 -5.36 -12.64
CA LEU A 117 -5.36 -5.03 -11.29
C LEU A 117 -5.85 -3.62 -10.95
N GLN A 118 -6.67 -3.50 -9.90
CA GLN A 118 -7.34 -2.25 -9.53
C GLN A 118 -6.66 -1.57 -8.34
N ALA A 119 -6.18 -2.37 -7.40
CA ALA A 119 -5.43 -1.91 -6.24
C ALA A 119 -4.57 -3.05 -5.70
N PHE A 120 -3.60 -2.69 -4.88
CA PHE A 120 -2.85 -3.66 -4.10
C PHE A 120 -2.57 -3.14 -2.69
N ASN A 121 -2.52 -4.06 -1.74
CA ASN A 121 -2.18 -3.81 -0.37
C ASN A 121 -0.97 -4.65 0.00
N LEU A 122 0.01 -4.03 0.65
CA LEU A 122 1.19 -4.68 1.18
C LEU A 122 1.25 -4.41 2.67
N SER A 123 1.52 -5.43 3.47
CA SER A 123 1.60 -5.29 4.92
C SER A 123 2.69 -6.17 5.53
N ARG A 124 3.21 -5.72 6.66
CA ARG A 124 4.12 -6.48 7.49
C ARG A 124 3.74 -6.36 8.95
N PRO A 125 3.34 -7.46 9.61
CA PRO A 125 3.16 -7.49 11.05
C PRO A 125 4.52 -7.57 11.75
N VAL A 126 4.68 -6.82 12.84
CA VAL A 126 5.81 -6.89 13.77
C VAL A 126 5.25 -7.16 15.16
N TRP A 127 5.52 -8.34 15.71
CA TRP A 127 5.04 -8.71 17.05
C TRP A 127 5.77 -7.92 18.13
N LEU A 128 5.05 -7.54 19.21
CA LEU A 128 5.58 -6.63 20.24
C LEU A 128 6.73 -7.22 21.07
N ASP A 129 6.88 -8.53 21.12
CA ASP A 129 8.00 -9.23 21.75
C ASP A 129 9.31 -9.10 20.96
N GLY A 130 9.23 -8.98 19.63
CA GLY A 130 10.35 -8.74 18.71
C GLY A 130 10.49 -7.29 18.25
N LEU A 131 9.64 -6.37 18.72
CA LEU A 131 9.61 -4.99 18.27
C LEU A 131 10.83 -4.21 18.75
N THR A 132 11.66 -3.80 17.82
CA THR A 132 12.79 -2.86 18.01
C THR A 132 12.71 -1.77 16.96
N GLN A 133 13.44 -0.64 17.18
CA GLN A 133 13.53 0.41 16.18
C GLN A 133 14.01 -0.13 14.83
N ASN A 134 15.06 -0.96 14.84
CA ASN A 134 15.59 -1.55 13.61
C ASN A 134 14.54 -2.41 12.89
N GLU A 135 13.84 -3.31 13.59
CA GLU A 135 12.83 -4.19 12.98
C GLU A 135 11.67 -3.36 12.41
N PHE A 136 11.22 -2.33 13.13
CA PHE A 136 10.19 -1.42 12.67
C PHE A 136 10.60 -0.66 11.41
N MET A 137 11.78 -0.04 11.39
CA MET A 137 12.27 0.72 10.23
C MET A 137 12.57 -0.18 9.02
N GLN A 138 13.11 -1.39 9.26
CA GLN A 138 13.29 -2.37 8.18
C GLN A 138 11.95 -2.84 7.62
N SER A 139 10.90 -2.95 8.43
CA SER A 139 9.56 -3.29 7.97
C SER A 139 8.98 -2.19 7.05
N MET A 140 9.12 -0.92 7.43
CA MET A 140 8.72 0.21 6.59
C MET A 140 9.47 0.20 5.26
N ARG A 141 10.80 0.06 5.31
CA ARG A 141 11.66 0.02 4.13
C ARG A 141 11.29 -1.14 3.20
N LYS A 142 11.03 -2.32 3.74
CA LYS A 142 10.67 -3.51 2.96
C LYS A 142 9.34 -3.35 2.24
N VAL A 143 8.30 -2.86 2.95
CA VAL A 143 7.00 -2.54 2.33
C VAL A 143 7.17 -1.49 1.23
N TRP A 144 7.98 -0.45 1.46
CA TRP A 144 8.25 0.59 0.47
C TRP A 144 8.94 0.05 -0.79
N LEU A 145 10.03 -0.72 -0.65
CA LEU A 145 10.77 -1.27 -1.79
C LEU A 145 9.93 -2.23 -2.62
N THR A 146 9.13 -3.07 -1.98
CA THR A 146 8.21 -3.98 -2.68
C THR A 146 7.11 -3.20 -3.40
N LYS A 147 6.56 -2.17 -2.75
CA LYS A 147 5.59 -1.26 -3.39
C LYS A 147 6.18 -0.60 -4.63
N LEU A 148 7.38 -0.04 -4.54
CA LEU A 148 8.08 0.56 -5.68
C LEU A 148 8.29 -0.44 -6.82
N SER A 149 8.74 -1.65 -6.50
CA SER A 149 8.94 -2.71 -7.49
C SER A 149 7.67 -2.98 -8.29
N LEU A 150 6.52 -3.08 -7.62
CA LEU A 150 5.24 -3.32 -8.30
C LEU A 150 4.78 -2.09 -9.10
N ILE A 151 4.93 -0.89 -8.57
CA ILE A 151 4.63 0.36 -9.31
C ILE A 151 5.47 0.45 -10.60
N HIS A 152 6.78 0.15 -10.52
CA HIS A 152 7.64 0.15 -11.70
C HIS A 152 7.24 -0.91 -12.72
N GLN A 153 6.88 -2.12 -12.27
CA GLN A 153 6.38 -3.17 -13.14
C GLN A 153 5.10 -2.74 -13.87
N ILE A 154 4.15 -2.13 -13.15
CA ILE A 154 2.91 -1.62 -13.74
C ILE A 154 3.22 -0.50 -14.75
N LYS A 155 4.06 0.47 -14.39
CA LYS A 155 4.43 1.56 -15.31
C LYS A 155 5.16 1.07 -16.55
N TYR A 156 6.04 0.11 -16.41
CA TYR A 156 6.77 -0.48 -17.53
C TYR A 156 5.84 -1.23 -18.49
N GLY A 157 4.92 -2.04 -17.96
CA GLY A 157 4.00 -2.83 -18.79
C GLY A 157 2.82 -2.04 -19.37
N PHE A 158 2.32 -1.03 -18.64
CA PHE A 158 1.05 -0.37 -18.94
C PHE A 158 1.14 1.16 -19.06
N GLY A 159 2.36 1.71 -19.05
CA GLY A 159 2.61 3.15 -19.20
C GLY A 159 2.36 3.96 -17.93
N ASN A 160 2.47 5.29 -18.05
CA ASN A 160 2.42 6.21 -16.92
C ASN A 160 1.01 6.47 -16.36
N GLY A 161 -0.05 6.01 -17.05
CA GLY A 161 -1.42 6.28 -16.64
C GLY A 161 -1.94 7.67 -17.07
N LYS A 162 -3.10 8.05 -16.51
CA LYS A 162 -3.80 9.32 -16.80
C LYS A 162 -3.81 10.29 -15.63
N GLY A 163 -3.10 9.98 -14.53
CA GLY A 163 -3.06 10.80 -13.32
C GLY A 163 -4.33 10.75 -12.47
N LYS A 164 -5.11 9.67 -12.60
CA LYS A 164 -6.32 9.48 -11.79
C LYS A 164 -6.48 8.01 -11.37
N PRO A 165 -6.69 7.73 -10.08
CA PRO A 165 -6.92 6.36 -9.63
C PRO A 165 -8.17 5.79 -10.28
N GLY A 166 -8.07 4.56 -10.75
CA GLY A 166 -9.18 3.83 -11.33
C GLY A 166 -10.18 3.31 -10.28
N PRO A 167 -11.34 2.78 -10.70
CA PRO A 167 -12.32 2.16 -9.81
C PRO A 167 -11.77 0.88 -9.18
N VAL A 168 -12.31 0.51 -8.01
CA VAL A 168 -12.05 -0.76 -7.34
C VAL A 168 -13.40 -1.40 -7.01
N ASP A 169 -13.73 -2.49 -7.68
CA ASP A 169 -15.05 -3.13 -7.64
C ASP A 169 -15.48 -3.52 -6.23
N ASP A 170 -14.55 -4.03 -5.42
CA ASP A 170 -14.83 -4.45 -4.05
C ASP A 170 -15.13 -3.28 -3.09
N TRP A 171 -14.75 -2.05 -3.48
CA TRP A 171 -14.95 -0.85 -2.66
C TRP A 171 -16.22 -0.10 -3.02
N GLU A 172 -16.66 -0.18 -4.28
CA GLU A 172 -17.87 0.50 -4.78
C GLU A 172 -19.17 -0.18 -4.33
N GLY A 173 -19.15 -1.48 -4.05
CA GLY A 173 -20.33 -2.29 -3.65
C GLY A 173 -20.82 -2.09 -2.21
N LYS A 174 -20.06 -1.45 -1.35
CA LYS A 174 -20.46 -1.16 0.04
C LYS A 174 -21.16 0.19 0.14
N LYS A 175 -22.42 0.30 -0.36
CA LYS A 175 -23.32 1.35 0.14
C LYS A 175 -23.34 1.23 1.68
N PRO A 176 -23.05 2.30 2.44
CA PRO A 176 -23.10 2.23 3.88
C PRO A 176 -24.53 1.83 4.27
N ARG A 177 -24.69 0.65 4.88
CA ARG A 177 -25.86 0.37 5.69
C ARG A 177 -25.96 1.56 6.66
N ARG A 178 -27.03 2.33 6.57
CA ARG A 178 -27.37 3.38 7.52
C ARG A 178 -27.48 2.75 8.91
N THR A 179 -26.37 2.61 9.58
CA THR A 179 -26.29 2.55 11.03
C THR A 179 -25.65 3.87 11.42
N THR A 180 -26.41 4.65 12.12
CA THR A 180 -26.04 5.90 12.77
C THR A 180 -24.83 5.70 13.67
N SER A 181 -23.65 5.83 13.10
CA SER A 181 -22.38 6.11 13.78
C SER A 181 -21.37 6.44 12.68
N GLN A 182 -21.21 7.73 12.42
CA GLN A 182 -20.19 8.24 11.53
C GLN A 182 -18.81 7.96 12.13
N SER A 183 -18.10 7.05 11.55
CA SER A 183 -16.63 7.12 11.45
C SER A 183 -16.25 6.57 10.10
N GLN A 184 -16.35 7.44 9.09
CA GLN A 184 -15.70 7.21 7.83
C GLN A 184 -14.19 7.28 8.10
N THR A 185 -13.55 6.13 8.28
CA THR A 185 -12.13 6.00 8.01
C THR A 185 -12.00 6.24 6.51
N ARG A 186 -11.73 7.49 6.11
CA ARG A 186 -11.23 7.77 4.79
C ARG A 186 -9.90 7.03 4.71
N GLN A 187 -9.92 5.85 4.08
CA GLN A 187 -8.71 5.24 3.59
C GLN A 187 -8.08 6.31 2.69
N SER A 188 -6.90 6.78 3.08
CA SER A 188 -6.15 7.73 2.27
C SER A 188 -5.73 6.98 1.02
N GLU A 189 -6.45 7.24 -0.05
CA GLU A 189 -6.17 6.72 -1.38
C GLU A 189 -4.92 7.45 -1.87
N ILE A 190 -3.88 6.69 -2.14
CA ILE A 190 -2.68 7.22 -2.80
C ILE A 190 -2.81 6.89 -4.27
N ASP A 191 -2.78 7.94 -5.06
CA ASP A 191 -2.68 7.85 -6.50
C ASP A 191 -1.31 7.26 -6.90
N THR A 192 -1.27 6.40 -7.90
CA THR A 192 -0.03 5.90 -8.49
C THR A 192 0.81 7.02 -9.11
N ASP A 193 0.21 8.17 -9.43
CA ASP A 193 0.89 9.35 -9.95
C ASP A 193 1.42 10.29 -8.86
N GLU A 194 0.77 10.38 -7.70
CA GLU A 194 1.33 11.11 -6.54
C GLU A 194 2.53 10.40 -5.92
N THR A 195 2.66 9.11 -6.16
CA THR A 195 3.87 8.38 -5.85
C THR A 195 4.87 8.63 -6.98
N GLY A 196 5.45 9.82 -7.03
CA GLY A 196 6.47 10.18 -7.98
C GLY A 196 7.44 9.02 -8.16
N GLY A 197 7.18 8.19 -9.19
CA GLY A 197 8.14 7.18 -9.56
C GLY A 197 9.47 7.89 -9.77
N PHE A 198 10.58 7.20 -9.62
CA PHE A 198 11.89 7.70 -9.98
C PHE A 198 11.78 8.41 -11.33
N GLY A 199 11.39 9.69 -11.28
CA GLY A 199 11.35 10.59 -12.40
C GLY A 199 12.76 11.11 -12.68
N LYS A 200 12.86 12.04 -13.62
CA LYS A 200 14.13 12.64 -14.06
C LYS A 200 14.96 13.29 -12.95
N ASP A 201 14.42 13.41 -11.73
CA ASP A 201 15.02 14.12 -10.59
C ASP A 201 15.43 13.18 -9.45
N PHE A 202 15.55 11.86 -9.69
CA PHE A 202 16.06 10.93 -8.69
C PHE A 202 17.58 11.06 -8.59
N ASP A 203 18.07 11.64 -7.51
CA ASP A 203 19.49 11.65 -7.14
C ASP A 203 19.75 10.58 -6.06
N PRO A 204 20.49 9.50 -6.40
CA PRO A 204 20.84 8.47 -5.42
C PRO A 204 21.69 8.99 -4.25
N LEU A 205 22.35 10.14 -4.41
CA LEU A 205 23.23 10.75 -3.39
C LEU A 205 22.46 11.51 -2.31
N GLU A 206 21.18 11.83 -2.53
CA GLU A 206 20.31 12.38 -1.47
C GLU A 206 19.95 11.34 -0.39
N TRP A 207 20.40 10.08 -0.54
CA TRP A 207 20.07 8.92 0.29
C TRP A 207 21.25 8.38 1.12
N ALA A 208 22.44 8.98 0.99
CA ALA A 208 23.63 8.59 1.72
C ALA A 208 23.79 9.31 3.07
#